data_b1c0ffb1cb5a5514ce4ac2f26dfa1653
#
_entry.id   b1c0ffb1cb5a5514ce4ac2f26dfa1653
#
_cell.length_a   1.000
_cell.length_b   1.000
_cell.length_c   1.000
_cell.angle_alpha   90.00
_cell.angle_beta   90.00
_cell.angle_gamma   90.00
#
_symmetry.space_group_name_H-M   'P 1'
#
loop_
_entity.id
_entity.type
_entity.pdbx_description
1 polymer ?
#
loop_
_entity_poly.entity_id
_entity_poly.type
_entity_poly.pdbx_seq_one_letter_code
_entity_poly.pdbx_strand_id
1 'polypeptide(L)'
;MSSDQTRFTGTPAVAEPLVRALLELNAVTKQFGGLKAVEAVTFKVYPGQIVSIIGPNGAGKTTVFNLITGLYRPSSGDIRLAGQSLIGLSPDKVVLRGLARTFQNIRLFNNMTVLENVLVGLHTQLKAGIVGSLFRPPAIVREESNARKRAIELLSFFGTALVERQEEYVMNLSYADRRRVEIARALAANPRLLLLDEPTAGMNEAETLEAVKYIRRLRDELGLTILLIEHKLTVTMGISDHIVVLDHGRKIAEGLPEQVRHNEEVIAAYLGKPTGVQGRTAD
;
A
#
# COMPACT_ATOMS: atom_id res chain seq x y z
N MET A 1 51.26 -30.37 -41.35
CA MET A 1 51.28 -29.96 -39.95
C MET A 1 50.52 -28.64 -39.88
N SER A 2 49.25 -28.69 -39.59
CA SER A 2 48.35 -27.52 -39.52
C SER A 2 47.72 -27.53 -38.15
N SER A 3 47.98 -26.52 -37.36
CA SER A 3 47.49 -26.33 -35.99
C SER A 3 46.23 -25.43 -36.05
N ASP A 4 45.14 -26.09 -35.79
CA ASP A 4 43.81 -25.48 -35.62
C ASP A 4 43.74 -24.81 -34.25
N GLN A 5 43.55 -23.45 -34.23
CA GLN A 5 43.31 -22.68 -33.04
C GLN A 5 41.88 -22.10 -33.07
N THR A 6 40.93 -22.89 -32.60
CA THR A 6 39.59 -22.39 -32.31
C THR A 6 39.60 -21.52 -31.03
N ARG A 7 39.56 -20.19 -31.19
CA ARG A 7 39.34 -19.24 -30.10
C ARG A 7 37.83 -19.20 -29.78
N PHE A 8 37.46 -19.74 -28.64
CA PHE A 8 36.17 -19.49 -28.03
C PHE A 8 36.16 -18.09 -27.42
N THR A 9 35.55 -17.10 -28.09
CA THR A 9 35.20 -15.81 -27.54
C THR A 9 33.78 -15.88 -26.96
N GLY A 10 33.64 -16.43 -25.78
CA GLY A 10 32.42 -16.36 -25.01
C GLY A 10 32.35 -14.98 -24.34
N THR A 11 31.52 -14.08 -24.87
CA THR A 11 31.14 -12.85 -24.15
C THR A 11 30.46 -13.23 -22.84
N PRO A 12 30.92 -12.79 -21.67
CA PRO A 12 30.20 -13.08 -20.44
C PRO A 12 28.82 -12.42 -20.51
N ALA A 13 27.78 -13.23 -20.36
CA ALA A 13 26.42 -12.73 -20.20
C ALA A 13 26.41 -11.82 -18.97
N VAL A 14 26.18 -10.52 -19.19
CA VAL A 14 25.94 -9.55 -18.14
C VAL A 14 24.65 -10.02 -17.47
N ALA A 15 24.78 -10.59 -16.28
CA ALA A 15 23.61 -10.95 -15.45
C ALA A 15 22.83 -9.65 -15.19
N GLU A 16 21.62 -9.55 -15.74
CA GLU A 16 20.70 -8.47 -15.39
C GLU A 16 20.59 -8.42 -13.87
N PRO A 17 20.66 -7.23 -13.25
CA PRO A 17 20.54 -7.11 -11.81
C PRO A 17 19.17 -7.66 -11.40
N LEU A 18 19.14 -8.79 -10.71
CA LEU A 18 17.90 -9.33 -10.14
C LEU A 18 17.31 -8.30 -9.20
N VAL A 19 16.29 -7.58 -9.67
CA VAL A 19 15.57 -6.59 -8.87
C VAL A 19 14.97 -7.33 -7.67
N ARG A 20 15.47 -7.04 -6.46
CA ARG A 20 14.95 -7.66 -5.23
C ARG A 20 13.59 -7.10 -4.91
N ALA A 21 12.66 -7.97 -4.54
CA ALA A 21 11.34 -7.56 -4.09
C ALA A 21 11.46 -6.67 -2.85
N LEU A 22 10.63 -5.62 -2.78
CA LEU A 22 10.52 -4.75 -1.62
C LEU A 22 9.66 -5.41 -0.54
N LEU A 23 8.52 -6.00 -0.91
CA LEU A 23 7.65 -6.77 -0.01
C LEU A 23 7.54 -8.21 -0.52
N GLU A 24 7.66 -9.16 0.39
CA GLU A 24 7.47 -10.59 0.10
C GLU A 24 6.58 -11.21 1.16
N LEU A 25 5.53 -11.89 0.70
CA LEU A 25 4.72 -12.80 1.50
C LEU A 25 5.04 -14.22 1.08
N ASN A 26 5.40 -15.09 2.02
CA ASN A 26 5.77 -16.47 1.75
C ASN A 26 4.86 -17.41 2.54
N ALA A 27 3.91 -18.07 1.86
CA ALA A 27 2.94 -19.02 2.40
C ALA A 27 2.25 -18.52 3.70
N VAL A 28 1.87 -17.23 3.70
CA VAL A 28 1.31 -16.56 4.87
C VAL A 28 -0.09 -17.10 5.16
N THR A 29 -0.30 -17.58 6.38
CA THR A 29 -1.59 -18.09 6.86
C THR A 29 -2.02 -17.36 8.11
N LYS A 30 -3.31 -17.02 8.21
CA LYS A 30 -3.95 -16.51 9.42
C LYS A 30 -5.23 -17.26 9.70
N GLN A 31 -5.28 -17.86 10.89
CA GLN A 31 -6.43 -18.54 11.41
C GLN A 31 -6.97 -17.81 12.65
N PHE A 32 -8.28 -17.68 12.73
CA PHE A 32 -9.02 -17.19 13.90
C PHE A 32 -9.96 -18.32 14.37
N GLY A 33 -9.65 -18.93 15.51
CA GLY A 33 -10.38 -20.14 15.93
C GLY A 33 -10.32 -21.22 14.86
N GLY A 34 -11.47 -21.65 14.34
CA GLY A 34 -11.59 -22.65 13.25
C GLY A 34 -11.51 -22.06 11.85
N LEU A 35 -11.60 -20.73 11.69
CA LEU A 35 -11.67 -20.06 10.37
C LEU A 35 -10.28 -19.66 9.89
N LYS A 36 -9.88 -20.13 8.72
CA LYS A 36 -8.70 -19.64 8.00
C LYS A 36 -9.09 -18.40 7.17
N ALA A 37 -8.79 -17.21 7.69
CA ALA A 37 -9.09 -15.94 7.00
C ALA A 37 -8.08 -15.63 5.88
N VAL A 38 -6.86 -16.19 5.95
CA VAL A 38 -5.81 -16.17 4.91
C VAL A 38 -5.13 -17.53 4.94
N GLU A 39 -4.94 -18.15 3.79
CA GLU A 39 -4.35 -19.49 3.65
C GLU A 39 -3.25 -19.52 2.61
N ALA A 40 -2.02 -19.75 3.07
CA ALA A 40 -0.80 -19.94 2.27
C ALA A 40 -0.59 -18.87 1.17
N VAL A 41 -0.96 -17.60 1.45
CA VAL A 41 -0.84 -16.50 0.46
C VAL A 41 0.63 -16.19 0.23
N THR A 42 1.01 -16.19 -1.05
CA THR A 42 2.38 -15.91 -1.52
C THR A 42 2.31 -14.94 -2.69
N PHE A 43 2.97 -13.79 -2.59
CA PHE A 43 3.20 -12.83 -3.68
C PHE A 43 4.36 -11.89 -3.34
N LYS A 44 4.81 -11.13 -4.34
CA LYS A 44 5.90 -10.16 -4.21
C LYS A 44 5.47 -8.80 -4.76
N VAL A 45 6.04 -7.74 -4.18
CA VAL A 45 5.91 -6.36 -4.67
C VAL A 45 7.31 -5.83 -4.92
N TYR A 46 7.57 -5.31 -6.11
CA TYR A 46 8.87 -4.77 -6.47
C TYR A 46 8.89 -3.23 -6.30
N PRO A 47 10.08 -2.63 -6.11
CA PRO A 47 10.22 -1.18 -5.97
C PRO A 47 9.57 -0.42 -7.14
N GLY A 48 8.87 0.66 -6.83
CA GLY A 48 8.24 1.53 -7.83
C GLY A 48 6.97 0.99 -8.48
N GLN A 49 6.44 -0.17 -8.04
CA GLN A 49 5.19 -0.72 -8.55
C GLN A 49 3.98 -0.22 -7.77
N ILE A 50 2.85 -0.12 -8.47
CA ILE A 50 1.51 -0.11 -7.88
C ILE A 50 0.93 -1.52 -8.04
N VAL A 51 0.81 -2.24 -6.92
CA VAL A 51 0.22 -3.58 -6.88
C VAL A 51 -1.13 -3.50 -6.19
N SER A 52 -2.18 -4.06 -6.81
CA SER A 52 -3.50 -4.11 -6.19
C SER A 52 -3.84 -5.51 -5.68
N ILE A 53 -4.47 -5.56 -4.51
CA ILE A 53 -5.13 -6.77 -4.01
C ILE A 53 -6.63 -6.60 -4.20
N ILE A 54 -7.24 -7.46 -5.00
CA ILE A 54 -8.67 -7.46 -5.26
C ILE A 54 -9.32 -8.78 -4.84
N GLY A 55 -10.63 -8.84 -4.85
CA GLY A 55 -11.42 -10.02 -4.51
C GLY A 55 -12.76 -9.65 -3.88
N PRO A 56 -13.70 -10.58 -3.76
CA PRO A 56 -14.99 -10.37 -3.14
C PRO A 56 -14.90 -9.89 -1.68
N ASN A 57 -16.04 -9.47 -1.12
CA ASN A 57 -16.12 -9.18 0.31
C ASN A 57 -15.85 -10.46 1.12
N GLY A 58 -15.04 -10.35 2.18
CA GLY A 58 -14.62 -11.52 2.96
C GLY A 58 -13.46 -12.33 2.36
N ALA A 59 -12.91 -11.96 1.21
CA ALA A 59 -11.80 -12.68 0.58
C ALA A 59 -10.47 -12.64 1.37
N GLY A 60 -10.38 -11.88 2.47
CA GLY A 60 -9.18 -11.81 3.32
C GLY A 60 -8.26 -10.61 3.05
N LYS A 61 -8.61 -9.69 2.14
CA LYS A 61 -7.78 -8.53 1.75
C LYS A 61 -7.32 -7.68 2.95
N THR A 62 -8.26 -7.21 3.77
CA THR A 62 -7.95 -6.42 4.98
C THR A 62 -7.15 -7.23 6.01
N THR A 63 -7.37 -8.55 6.07
CA THR A 63 -6.56 -9.44 6.93
C THR A 63 -5.11 -9.47 6.46
N VAL A 64 -4.85 -9.55 5.15
CA VAL A 64 -3.50 -9.46 4.59
C VAL A 64 -2.85 -8.11 4.95
N PHE A 65 -3.55 -6.99 4.83
CA PHE A 65 -3.03 -5.68 5.24
C PHE A 65 -2.71 -5.65 6.75
N ASN A 66 -3.58 -6.20 7.58
CA ASN A 66 -3.35 -6.26 9.03
C ASN A 66 -2.14 -7.14 9.40
N LEU A 67 -1.88 -8.20 8.63
CA LEU A 67 -0.69 -9.04 8.78
C LEU A 67 0.59 -8.29 8.39
N ILE A 68 0.60 -7.61 7.24
CA ILE A 68 1.73 -6.82 6.75
C ILE A 68 2.09 -5.69 7.72
N THR A 69 1.09 -5.04 8.32
CA THR A 69 1.28 -3.92 9.25
C THR A 69 1.56 -4.31 10.69
N GLY A 70 1.63 -5.63 11.00
CA GLY A 70 1.90 -6.12 12.36
C GLY A 70 0.72 -5.99 13.33
N LEU A 71 -0.48 -5.59 12.85
CA LEU A 71 -1.70 -5.59 13.66
C LEU A 71 -2.15 -7.02 14.00
N TYR A 72 -1.89 -7.96 13.10
CA TYR A 72 -2.08 -9.38 13.35
C TYR A 72 -0.76 -10.12 13.16
N ARG A 73 -0.51 -11.11 14.02
CA ARG A 73 0.57 -12.06 13.81
C ARG A 73 0.07 -13.20 12.92
N PRO A 74 0.80 -13.61 11.87
CA PRO A 74 0.44 -14.78 11.08
C PRO A 74 0.51 -16.05 11.93
N SER A 75 -0.31 -17.04 11.59
CA SER A 75 -0.28 -18.37 12.20
C SER A 75 0.88 -19.20 11.65
N SER A 76 1.24 -18.99 10.38
CA SER A 76 2.43 -19.57 9.70
C SER A 76 2.83 -18.72 8.51
N GLY A 77 4.00 -19.02 7.93
CA GLY A 77 4.59 -18.27 6.83
C GLY A 77 5.44 -17.09 7.30
N ASP A 78 5.99 -16.32 6.37
CA ASP A 78 6.85 -15.17 6.65
C ASP A 78 6.46 -13.98 5.78
N ILE A 79 6.66 -12.77 6.33
CA ILE A 79 6.45 -11.49 5.65
C ILE A 79 7.74 -10.70 5.76
N ARG A 80 8.31 -10.29 4.62
CA ARG A 80 9.57 -9.57 4.57
C ARG A 80 9.42 -8.22 3.88
N LEU A 81 10.01 -7.20 4.46
CA LEU A 81 10.18 -5.88 3.84
C LEU A 81 11.67 -5.63 3.63
N ALA A 82 12.06 -5.39 2.36
CA ALA A 82 13.47 -5.24 1.98
C ALA A 82 14.37 -6.38 2.50
N GLY A 83 13.88 -7.62 2.42
CA GLY A 83 14.57 -8.83 2.88
C GLY A 83 14.54 -9.08 4.39
N GLN A 84 14.03 -8.15 5.20
CA GLN A 84 13.94 -8.28 6.66
C GLN A 84 12.54 -8.73 7.09
N SER A 85 12.45 -9.76 7.94
CA SER A 85 11.17 -10.25 8.44
C SER A 85 10.47 -9.18 9.31
N LEU A 86 9.15 -9.06 9.12
CA LEU A 86 8.26 -8.22 9.92
C LEU A 86 7.57 -9.02 11.04
N ILE A 87 7.78 -10.34 11.09
CA ILE A 87 7.10 -11.20 12.05
C ILE A 87 7.48 -10.83 13.49
N GLY A 88 6.46 -10.59 14.32
CA GLY A 88 6.64 -10.22 15.73
C GLY A 88 7.00 -8.76 15.98
N LEU A 89 7.10 -7.95 14.93
CA LEU A 89 7.22 -6.51 15.10
C LEU A 89 5.86 -5.88 15.45
N SER A 90 5.86 -4.91 16.35
CA SER A 90 4.72 -4.04 16.62
C SER A 90 4.51 -3.04 15.46
N PRO A 91 3.29 -2.51 15.27
CA PRO A 91 2.99 -1.59 14.16
C PRO A 91 3.92 -0.37 14.09
N ASP A 92 4.30 0.21 15.22
CA ASP A 92 5.26 1.32 15.29
C ASP A 92 6.63 0.93 14.72
N LYS A 93 7.12 -0.28 15.03
CA LYS A 93 8.37 -0.81 14.47
C LYS A 93 8.27 -1.11 12.99
N VAL A 94 7.10 -1.52 12.50
CA VAL A 94 6.85 -1.72 11.07
C VAL A 94 6.91 -0.37 10.34
N VAL A 95 6.35 0.71 10.92
CA VAL A 95 6.48 2.08 10.37
C VAL A 95 7.94 2.50 10.27
N LEU A 96 8.74 2.26 11.32
CA LEU A 96 10.18 2.56 11.33
C LEU A 96 10.98 1.76 10.29
N ARG A 97 10.44 0.63 9.77
CA ARG A 97 11.02 -0.11 8.65
C ARG A 97 10.68 0.49 7.28
N GLY A 98 9.90 1.57 7.24
CA GLY A 98 9.54 2.27 6.02
C GLY A 98 8.23 1.80 5.39
N LEU A 99 7.27 1.35 6.20
CA LEU A 99 5.93 1.01 5.76
C LEU A 99 4.92 1.97 6.39
N ALA A 100 4.09 2.63 5.59
CA ALA A 100 2.96 3.41 6.07
C ALA A 100 1.64 2.87 5.51
N ARG A 101 0.54 3.12 6.22
CA ARG A 101 -0.80 2.69 5.80
C ARG A 101 -1.83 3.77 6.07
N THR A 102 -2.77 3.94 5.13
CA THR A 102 -4.06 4.58 5.38
C THR A 102 -5.10 3.51 5.75
N PHE A 103 -6.23 3.92 6.30
CA PHE A 103 -7.29 3.00 6.70
C PHE A 103 -8.54 3.25 5.86
N GLN A 104 -9.40 2.25 5.70
CA GLN A 104 -10.69 2.36 5.01
C GLN A 104 -11.51 3.54 5.58
N ASN A 105 -11.67 3.59 6.90
CA ASN A 105 -12.23 4.76 7.58
C ASN A 105 -11.12 5.74 7.90
N ILE A 106 -11.25 6.98 7.46
CA ILE A 106 -10.28 8.04 7.70
C ILE A 106 -10.01 8.21 9.19
N ARG A 107 -8.74 8.11 9.59
CA ARG A 107 -8.30 8.22 10.98
C ARG A 107 -7.49 9.49 11.20
N LEU A 108 -8.13 10.65 11.03
CA LEU A 108 -7.56 11.94 11.37
C LEU A 108 -8.00 12.38 12.77
N PHE A 109 -7.20 13.25 13.37
CA PHE A 109 -7.54 13.91 14.63
C PHE A 109 -8.45 15.09 14.32
N ASN A 110 -9.76 14.92 14.48
CA ASN A 110 -10.78 15.88 14.05
C ASN A 110 -10.61 17.29 14.66
N ASN A 111 -10.11 17.37 15.89
CA ASN A 111 -9.88 18.61 16.63
C ASN A 111 -8.46 19.19 16.44
N MET A 112 -7.74 18.69 15.45
CA MET A 112 -6.45 19.23 15.02
C MET A 112 -6.60 19.85 13.63
N THR A 113 -5.73 20.82 13.32
CA THR A 113 -5.66 21.44 12.00
C THR A 113 -5.11 20.47 10.96
N VAL A 114 -5.23 20.84 9.69
CA VAL A 114 -4.66 20.13 8.56
C VAL A 114 -3.15 19.93 8.76
N LEU A 115 -2.45 21.01 9.10
CA LEU A 115 -1.00 20.99 9.33
C LEU A 115 -0.62 20.12 10.53
N GLU A 116 -1.31 20.25 11.66
CA GLU A 116 -1.04 19.46 12.86
C GLU A 116 -1.20 17.96 12.60
N ASN A 117 -2.22 17.56 11.83
CA ASN A 117 -2.39 16.16 11.45
C ASN A 117 -1.19 15.61 10.66
N VAL A 118 -0.61 16.40 9.74
CA VAL A 118 0.58 15.97 8.98
C VAL A 118 1.81 15.96 9.88
N LEU A 119 1.95 16.93 10.79
CA LEU A 119 3.06 16.99 11.77
C LEU A 119 3.09 15.76 12.69
N VAL A 120 1.92 15.22 13.07
CA VAL A 120 1.86 13.95 13.84
C VAL A 120 2.56 12.82 13.07
N GLY A 121 2.45 12.77 11.74
CA GLY A 121 3.14 11.77 10.92
C GLY A 121 4.67 11.89 10.94
N LEU A 122 5.20 13.10 11.17
CA LEU A 122 6.64 13.35 11.30
C LEU A 122 7.21 12.96 12.67
N HIS A 123 6.36 12.69 13.68
CA HIS A 123 6.81 12.39 15.04
C HIS A 123 7.83 11.24 15.12
N THR A 124 7.71 10.24 14.25
CA THR A 124 8.66 9.12 14.18
C THR A 124 10.09 9.52 13.77
N GLN A 125 10.25 10.71 13.19
CA GLN A 125 11.54 11.26 12.72
C GLN A 125 12.10 12.32 13.65
N LEU A 126 11.29 12.88 14.58
CA LEU A 126 11.71 13.91 15.51
C LEU A 126 12.48 13.28 16.67
N LYS A 127 13.61 13.90 17.02
CA LYS A 127 14.47 13.49 18.14
C LYS A 127 14.11 14.20 19.45
N ALA A 128 13.26 15.22 19.40
CA ALA A 128 12.87 16.00 20.55
C ALA A 128 12.08 15.14 21.54
N GLY A 129 12.71 14.71 22.63
CA GLY A 129 12.06 14.09 23.78
C GLY A 129 11.34 15.14 24.65
N ILE A 130 10.53 14.67 25.61
CA ILE A 130 9.74 15.51 26.55
C ILE A 130 10.62 16.58 27.24
N VAL A 131 11.83 16.24 27.62
CA VAL A 131 12.79 17.15 28.29
C VAL A 131 13.25 18.27 27.35
N GLY A 132 13.48 17.95 26.06
CA GLY A 132 13.86 18.95 25.06
C GLY A 132 12.77 19.95 24.76
N SER A 133 11.50 19.51 24.76
CA SER A 133 10.34 20.39 24.52
C SER A 133 10.13 21.42 25.65
N LEU A 134 10.57 21.11 26.87
CA LEU A 134 10.43 22.03 28.03
C LEU A 134 11.42 23.20 27.97
N PHE A 135 12.66 22.95 27.53
CA PHE A 135 13.72 23.98 27.51
C PHE A 135 13.87 24.71 26.17
N ARG A 136 13.19 24.26 25.09
CA ARG A 136 13.19 24.84 23.74
C ARG A 136 14.56 25.36 23.25
N PRO A 137 15.62 24.53 23.28
CA PRO A 137 16.91 24.98 22.77
C PRO A 137 16.84 25.28 21.26
N PRO A 138 17.72 26.13 20.70
CA PRO A 138 17.70 26.53 19.30
C PRO A 138 17.66 25.36 18.30
N ALA A 139 18.22 24.21 18.68
CA ALA A 139 18.17 23.01 17.85
C ALA A 139 16.75 22.47 17.69
N ILE A 140 15.92 22.48 18.74
CA ILE A 140 14.53 22.03 18.70
C ILE A 140 13.69 23.00 17.90
N VAL A 141 13.88 24.30 18.05
CA VAL A 141 13.16 25.33 17.27
C VAL A 141 13.45 25.16 15.76
N ARG A 142 14.69 24.81 15.39
CA ARG A 142 15.04 24.50 13.99
C ARG A 142 14.38 23.20 13.54
N GLU A 143 14.33 22.18 14.37
CA GLU A 143 13.67 20.90 14.06
C GLU A 143 12.18 21.09 13.84
N GLU A 144 11.49 21.84 14.71
CA GLU A 144 10.07 22.22 14.55
C GLU A 144 9.83 23.01 13.25
N SER A 145 10.70 24.00 12.94
CA SER A 145 10.60 24.78 11.70
C SER A 145 10.77 23.91 10.47
N ASN A 146 11.72 22.97 10.47
CA ASN A 146 11.94 22.04 9.36
C ASN A 146 10.78 21.06 9.21
N ALA A 147 10.23 20.56 10.33
CA ALA A 147 9.05 19.70 10.31
C ALA A 147 7.84 20.43 9.70
N ARG A 148 7.61 21.70 10.09
CA ARG A 148 6.54 22.52 9.50
C ARG A 148 6.71 22.72 8.00
N LYS A 149 7.93 23.05 7.54
CA LYS A 149 8.23 23.18 6.11
C LYS A 149 7.95 21.87 5.38
N ARG A 150 8.42 20.75 5.92
CA ARG A 150 8.19 19.44 5.32
C ARG A 150 6.72 19.07 5.26
N ALA A 151 5.94 19.37 6.30
CA ALA A 151 4.50 19.14 6.29
C ALA A 151 3.78 19.97 5.22
N ILE A 152 4.17 21.25 5.02
CA ILE A 152 3.64 22.11 3.97
C ILE A 152 4.01 21.57 2.58
N GLU A 153 5.24 21.11 2.37
CA GLU A 153 5.65 20.47 1.11
C GLU A 153 4.79 19.25 0.79
N LEU A 154 4.51 18.40 1.79
CA LEU A 154 3.66 17.22 1.61
C LEU A 154 2.21 17.61 1.28
N LEU A 155 1.68 18.67 1.90
CA LEU A 155 0.35 19.19 1.58
C LEU A 155 0.31 19.78 0.16
N SER A 156 1.36 20.50 -0.25
CA SER A 156 1.44 21.13 -1.58
C SER A 156 1.43 20.11 -2.73
N PHE A 157 1.88 18.88 -2.48
CA PHE A 157 1.78 17.77 -3.42
C PHE A 157 0.34 17.51 -3.87
N PHE A 158 -0.64 17.70 -2.97
CA PHE A 158 -2.07 17.51 -3.24
C PHE A 158 -2.78 18.79 -3.71
N GLY A 159 -2.06 19.88 -3.87
CA GLY A 159 -2.56 21.17 -4.37
C GLY A 159 -2.45 22.31 -3.36
N THR A 160 -2.42 23.55 -3.87
CA THR A 160 -2.28 24.77 -3.05
C THR A 160 -3.46 24.99 -2.11
N ALA A 161 -4.66 24.56 -2.50
CA ALA A 161 -5.86 24.71 -1.69
C ALA A 161 -5.74 24.08 -0.28
N LEU A 162 -5.04 22.95 -0.12
CA LEU A 162 -4.77 22.36 1.19
C LEU A 162 -3.75 23.16 2.00
N VAL A 163 -2.78 23.79 1.33
CA VAL A 163 -1.80 24.66 1.98
C VAL A 163 -2.47 25.94 2.49
N GLU A 164 -3.36 26.54 1.72
CA GLU A 164 -4.13 27.73 2.12
C GLU A 164 -5.02 27.44 3.32
N ARG A 165 -5.52 26.21 3.45
CA ARG A 165 -6.38 25.72 4.55
C ARG A 165 -5.60 25.02 5.66
N GLN A 166 -4.28 25.17 5.75
CA GLN A 166 -3.42 24.43 6.68
C GLN A 166 -3.78 24.63 8.17
N GLU A 167 -4.33 25.79 8.54
CA GLU A 167 -4.76 26.12 9.91
C GLU A 167 -6.24 25.77 10.17
N GLU A 168 -6.96 25.25 9.17
CA GLU A 168 -8.36 24.83 9.33
C GLU A 168 -8.42 23.45 10.01
N TYR A 169 -9.42 23.24 10.86
CA TYR A 169 -9.67 21.94 11.47
C TYR A 169 -10.13 20.93 10.41
N VAL A 170 -9.55 19.72 10.44
CA VAL A 170 -9.86 18.68 9.44
C VAL A 170 -11.33 18.25 9.45
N MET A 171 -12.06 18.45 10.55
CA MET A 171 -13.49 18.17 10.61
C MET A 171 -14.32 18.98 9.62
N ASN A 172 -13.83 20.16 9.21
CA ASN A 172 -14.50 21.07 8.28
C ASN A 172 -14.18 20.77 6.81
N LEU A 173 -13.24 19.86 6.54
CA LEU A 173 -12.85 19.51 5.18
C LEU A 173 -13.85 18.56 4.53
N SER A 174 -13.91 18.59 3.18
CA SER A 174 -14.57 17.57 2.39
C SER A 174 -13.97 16.18 2.65
N TYR A 175 -14.73 15.13 2.35
CA TYR A 175 -14.24 13.75 2.48
C TYR A 175 -12.97 13.51 1.63
N ALA A 176 -12.94 14.01 0.40
CA ALA A 176 -11.80 13.89 -0.50
C ALA A 176 -10.56 14.61 0.05
N ASP A 177 -10.71 15.83 0.61
CA ASP A 177 -9.59 16.57 1.21
C ASP A 177 -9.08 15.89 2.48
N ARG A 178 -9.99 15.37 3.32
CA ARG A 178 -9.59 14.57 4.49
C ARG A 178 -8.76 13.35 4.08
N ARG A 179 -9.12 12.67 2.99
CA ARG A 179 -8.33 11.55 2.46
C ARG A 179 -6.95 11.99 1.98
N ARG A 180 -6.84 13.15 1.33
CA ARG A 180 -5.55 13.75 0.92
C ARG A 180 -4.66 14.05 2.13
N VAL A 181 -5.23 14.63 3.19
CA VAL A 181 -4.50 14.91 4.44
C VAL A 181 -4.05 13.60 5.13
N GLU A 182 -4.88 12.55 5.12
CA GLU A 182 -4.50 11.25 5.67
C GLU A 182 -3.31 10.64 4.92
N ILE A 183 -3.32 10.73 3.58
CA ILE A 183 -2.18 10.26 2.77
C ILE A 183 -0.95 11.14 3.03
N ALA A 184 -1.08 12.47 3.09
CA ALA A 184 0.03 13.37 3.42
C ALA A 184 0.65 13.03 4.79
N ARG A 185 -0.16 12.73 5.80
CA ARG A 185 0.32 12.25 7.10
C ARG A 185 1.05 10.92 7.01
N ALA A 186 0.57 9.99 6.19
CA ALA A 186 1.25 8.71 5.99
C ALA A 186 2.62 8.89 5.29
N LEU A 187 2.70 9.82 4.32
CA LEU A 187 3.94 10.19 3.63
C LEU A 187 4.96 10.85 4.56
N ALA A 188 4.50 11.54 5.60
CA ALA A 188 5.35 12.19 6.58
C ALA A 188 6.29 11.20 7.30
N ALA A 189 5.90 9.93 7.42
CA ALA A 189 6.78 8.87 7.93
C ALA A 189 7.91 8.47 6.96
N ASN A 190 8.00 9.10 5.77
CA ASN A 190 8.97 8.78 4.71
C ASN A 190 9.00 7.29 4.33
N PRO A 191 7.86 6.70 3.96
CA PRO A 191 7.76 5.27 3.69
C PRO A 191 8.44 4.88 2.38
N ARG A 192 8.91 3.63 2.31
CA ARG A 192 9.33 2.96 1.07
C ARG A 192 8.15 2.22 0.42
N LEU A 193 7.20 1.78 1.25
CA LEU A 193 5.97 1.09 0.87
C LEU A 193 4.77 1.78 1.51
N LEU A 194 3.83 2.23 0.68
CA LEU A 194 2.58 2.83 1.12
C LEU A 194 1.42 1.85 0.86
N LEU A 195 0.69 1.51 1.91
CA LEU A 195 -0.52 0.71 1.84
C LEU A 195 -1.74 1.64 1.81
N LEU A 196 -2.54 1.55 0.76
CA LEU A 196 -3.78 2.32 0.60
C LEU A 196 -4.99 1.37 0.68
N ASP A 197 -5.82 1.57 1.69
CA ASP A 197 -7.00 0.74 1.94
C ASP A 197 -8.25 1.47 1.44
N GLU A 198 -8.75 1.07 0.26
CA GLU A 198 -9.91 1.65 -0.43
C GLU A 198 -9.85 3.19 -0.55
N PRO A 199 -8.79 3.75 -1.16
CA PRO A 199 -8.58 5.20 -1.17
C PRO A 199 -9.64 5.99 -1.91
N THR A 200 -10.44 5.34 -2.79
CA THR A 200 -11.51 5.97 -3.57
C THR A 200 -12.93 5.66 -3.04
N ALA A 201 -13.03 4.99 -1.88
CA ALA A 201 -14.32 4.69 -1.27
C ALA A 201 -15.09 5.99 -0.94
N GLY A 202 -16.38 6.03 -1.26
CA GLY A 202 -17.24 7.18 -0.99
C GLY A 202 -17.03 8.39 -1.90
N MET A 203 -16.13 8.31 -2.89
CA MET A 203 -15.85 9.38 -3.85
C MET A 203 -16.74 9.27 -5.08
N ASN A 204 -17.16 10.44 -5.60
CA ASN A 204 -17.80 10.53 -6.90
C ASN A 204 -16.78 10.26 -8.03
N GLU A 205 -17.21 10.25 -9.28
CA GLU A 205 -16.35 9.91 -10.41
C GLU A 205 -15.22 10.91 -10.62
N ALA A 206 -15.48 12.21 -10.52
CA ALA A 206 -14.46 13.25 -10.65
C ALA A 206 -13.41 13.16 -9.56
N GLU A 207 -13.82 12.99 -8.29
CA GLU A 207 -12.95 12.80 -7.15
C GLU A 207 -12.12 11.50 -7.28
N THR A 208 -12.73 10.43 -7.80
CA THR A 208 -12.04 9.16 -8.07
C THR A 208 -10.94 9.33 -9.11
N LEU A 209 -11.22 10.05 -10.21
CA LEU A 209 -10.21 10.33 -11.25
C LEU A 209 -9.05 11.17 -10.71
N GLU A 210 -9.33 12.16 -9.86
CA GLU A 210 -8.28 12.92 -9.18
C GLU A 210 -7.46 12.04 -8.25
N ALA A 211 -8.12 11.17 -7.46
CA ALA A 211 -7.45 10.23 -6.58
C ALA A 211 -6.48 9.34 -7.36
N VAL A 212 -6.90 8.78 -8.48
CA VAL A 212 -6.06 7.99 -9.39
C VAL A 212 -4.85 8.80 -9.87
N LYS A 213 -5.03 10.06 -10.23
CA LYS A 213 -3.94 10.93 -10.70
C LYS A 213 -2.88 11.12 -9.62
N TYR A 214 -3.24 11.50 -8.40
CA TYR A 214 -2.23 11.71 -7.36
C TYR A 214 -1.63 10.39 -6.84
N ILE A 215 -2.34 9.26 -6.85
CA ILE A 215 -1.74 7.97 -6.52
C ILE A 215 -0.64 7.61 -7.56
N ARG A 216 -0.89 7.83 -8.85
CA ARG A 216 0.16 7.67 -9.88
C ARG A 216 1.33 8.62 -9.63
N ARG A 217 1.06 9.89 -9.35
CA ARG A 217 2.10 10.88 -9.04
C ARG A 217 2.95 10.49 -7.83
N LEU A 218 2.36 9.87 -6.79
CA LEU A 218 3.12 9.34 -5.66
C LEU A 218 4.18 8.32 -6.09
N ARG A 219 3.85 7.45 -7.05
CA ARG A 219 4.81 6.52 -7.63
C ARG A 219 5.82 7.24 -8.51
N ASP A 220 5.33 8.05 -9.48
CA ASP A 220 6.14 8.58 -10.57
C ASP A 220 7.08 9.71 -10.12
N GLU A 221 6.61 10.59 -9.22
CA GLU A 221 7.37 11.77 -8.75
C GLU A 221 8.14 11.49 -7.45
N LEU A 222 7.61 10.64 -6.55
CA LEU A 222 8.24 10.33 -5.26
C LEU A 222 8.92 8.95 -5.23
N GLY A 223 8.83 8.16 -6.30
CA GLY A 223 9.43 6.82 -6.37
C GLY A 223 8.83 5.81 -5.41
N LEU A 224 7.60 6.04 -4.94
CA LEU A 224 6.96 5.18 -3.95
C LEU A 224 6.50 3.86 -4.55
N THR A 225 6.65 2.80 -3.76
CA THR A 225 5.97 1.53 -4.01
C THR A 225 4.63 1.56 -3.30
N ILE A 226 3.57 1.13 -3.97
CA ILE A 226 2.20 1.22 -3.46
C ILE A 226 1.56 -0.16 -3.49
N LEU A 227 0.98 -0.57 -2.36
CA LEU A 227 0.09 -1.73 -2.28
C LEU A 227 -1.33 -1.22 -1.99
N LEU A 228 -2.27 -1.57 -2.85
CA LEU A 228 -3.61 -1.00 -2.90
C LEU A 228 -4.66 -2.08 -2.67
N ILE A 229 -5.65 -1.83 -1.81
CA ILE A 229 -6.92 -2.56 -1.82
C ILE A 229 -7.96 -1.65 -2.45
N GLU A 230 -8.67 -2.14 -3.46
CA GLU A 230 -9.76 -1.44 -4.12
C GLU A 230 -10.88 -2.39 -4.56
N HIS A 231 -12.11 -1.88 -4.57
CA HIS A 231 -13.28 -2.61 -5.05
C HIS A 231 -13.72 -2.20 -6.45
N LYS A 232 -13.36 -0.97 -6.88
CA LYS A 232 -13.68 -0.48 -8.22
C LYS A 232 -12.71 -1.09 -9.23
N LEU A 233 -13.13 -2.12 -9.97
CA LEU A 233 -12.29 -2.78 -10.98
C LEU A 233 -11.73 -1.80 -12.01
N THR A 234 -12.52 -0.79 -12.43
CA THR A 234 -12.07 0.25 -13.37
C THR A 234 -10.87 1.03 -12.84
N VAL A 235 -10.86 1.37 -11.55
CA VAL A 235 -9.72 2.02 -10.89
C VAL A 235 -8.53 1.08 -10.86
N THR A 236 -8.72 -0.14 -10.37
CA THR A 236 -7.67 -1.14 -10.23
C THR A 236 -7.00 -1.45 -11.57
N MET A 237 -7.80 -1.74 -12.61
CA MET A 237 -7.29 -2.06 -13.95
C MET A 237 -6.55 -0.87 -14.59
N GLY A 238 -6.98 0.36 -14.25
CA GLY A 238 -6.37 1.57 -14.80
C GLY A 238 -5.08 2.00 -14.13
N ILE A 239 -4.81 1.62 -12.86
CA ILE A 239 -3.69 2.17 -12.09
C ILE A 239 -2.61 1.15 -11.78
N SER A 240 -2.93 -0.14 -11.74
CA SER A 240 -2.03 -1.19 -11.26
C SER A 240 -1.05 -1.64 -12.32
N ASP A 241 0.19 -1.86 -11.92
CA ASP A 241 1.19 -2.56 -12.73
C ASP A 241 1.02 -4.09 -12.59
N HIS A 242 0.49 -4.52 -11.43
CA HIS A 242 0.28 -5.93 -11.11
C HIS A 242 -0.92 -6.10 -10.17
N ILE A 243 -1.64 -7.20 -10.31
CA ILE A 243 -2.86 -7.48 -9.53
C ILE A 243 -2.73 -8.86 -8.90
N VAL A 244 -3.08 -8.95 -7.61
CA VAL A 244 -3.22 -10.18 -6.84
C VAL A 244 -4.71 -10.35 -6.52
N VAL A 245 -5.28 -11.49 -6.85
CA VAL A 245 -6.70 -11.79 -6.61
C VAL A 245 -6.83 -12.79 -5.47
N LEU A 246 -7.61 -12.40 -4.47
CA LEU A 246 -7.94 -13.26 -3.35
C LEU A 246 -9.41 -13.69 -3.41
N ASP A 247 -9.65 -14.95 -3.06
CA ASP A 247 -10.98 -15.48 -2.79
C ASP A 247 -10.92 -16.47 -1.63
N HIS A 248 -11.87 -16.39 -0.68
CA HIS A 248 -11.93 -17.24 0.52
C HIS A 248 -10.57 -17.43 1.22
N GLY A 249 -9.78 -16.36 1.35
CA GLY A 249 -8.47 -16.36 2.00
C GLY A 249 -7.32 -16.92 1.17
N ARG A 250 -7.55 -17.32 -0.07
CA ARG A 250 -6.53 -17.90 -0.97
C ARG A 250 -6.25 -16.96 -2.15
N LYS A 251 -5.03 -17.00 -2.65
CA LYS A 251 -4.70 -16.38 -3.94
C LYS A 251 -5.19 -17.27 -5.07
N ILE A 252 -6.14 -16.78 -5.87
CA ILE A 252 -6.69 -17.51 -7.02
C ILE A 252 -6.03 -17.09 -8.34
N ALA A 253 -5.56 -15.84 -8.44
CA ALA A 253 -4.86 -15.38 -9.64
C ALA A 253 -3.84 -14.28 -9.27
N GLU A 254 -2.88 -14.08 -10.17
CA GLU A 254 -1.88 -13.00 -10.08
C GLU A 254 -1.37 -12.71 -11.49
N GLY A 255 -1.19 -11.42 -11.84
CA GLY A 255 -0.67 -11.05 -13.16
C GLY A 255 -0.91 -9.58 -13.52
N LEU A 256 -0.67 -9.26 -14.79
CA LEU A 256 -0.98 -7.96 -15.36
C LEU A 256 -2.50 -7.73 -15.38
N PRO A 257 -2.98 -6.47 -15.36
CA PRO A 257 -4.41 -6.17 -15.39
C PRO A 257 -5.19 -6.90 -16.47
N GLU A 258 -4.66 -6.94 -17.71
CA GLU A 258 -5.30 -7.64 -18.83
C GLU A 258 -5.39 -9.15 -18.64
N GLN A 259 -4.40 -9.78 -18.02
CA GLN A 259 -4.42 -11.21 -17.72
C GLN A 259 -5.47 -11.54 -16.67
N VAL A 260 -5.55 -10.73 -15.62
CA VAL A 260 -6.53 -10.90 -14.53
C VAL A 260 -7.95 -10.66 -15.01
N ARG A 261 -8.15 -9.67 -15.89
CA ARG A 261 -9.47 -9.32 -16.45
C ARG A 261 -10.13 -10.49 -17.21
N HIS A 262 -9.33 -11.31 -17.89
CA HIS A 262 -9.81 -12.43 -18.71
C HIS A 262 -9.69 -13.80 -18.02
N ASN A 263 -9.30 -13.82 -16.74
CA ASN A 263 -9.16 -15.06 -16.00
C ASN A 263 -10.54 -15.57 -15.56
N GLU A 264 -10.89 -16.79 -15.99
CA GLU A 264 -12.20 -17.41 -15.74
C GLU A 264 -12.47 -17.62 -14.24
N GLU A 265 -11.45 -17.98 -13.46
CA GLU A 265 -11.57 -18.16 -12.00
C GLU A 265 -11.88 -16.82 -11.30
N VAL A 266 -11.28 -15.73 -11.76
CA VAL A 266 -11.56 -14.37 -11.27
C VAL A 266 -12.97 -13.96 -11.62
N ILE A 267 -13.39 -14.17 -12.87
CA ILE A 267 -14.76 -13.86 -13.31
C ILE A 267 -15.79 -14.64 -12.47
N ALA A 268 -15.56 -15.95 -12.27
CA ALA A 268 -16.44 -16.79 -11.47
C ALA A 268 -16.50 -16.36 -9.98
N ALA A 269 -15.40 -15.88 -9.40
CA ALA A 269 -15.36 -15.38 -8.03
C ALA A 269 -16.21 -14.11 -7.83
N TYR A 270 -16.32 -13.25 -8.85
CA TYR A 270 -17.11 -12.01 -8.79
C TYR A 270 -18.57 -12.18 -9.19
N LEU A 271 -18.86 -13.04 -10.19
CA LEU A 271 -20.22 -13.25 -10.70
C LEU A 271 -20.95 -14.40 -10.02
N GLY A 272 -20.26 -15.21 -9.23
CA GLY A 272 -20.74 -16.50 -8.76
C GLY A 272 -20.62 -17.58 -9.85
N LYS A 273 -20.49 -18.84 -9.46
CA LYS A 273 -20.51 -19.94 -10.44
C LYS A 273 -21.87 -19.93 -11.12
N PRO A 274 -21.95 -20.02 -12.46
CA PRO A 274 -23.23 -20.19 -13.12
C PRO A 274 -23.88 -21.44 -12.50
N THR A 275 -25.05 -21.25 -11.90
CA THR A 275 -25.89 -22.36 -11.43
C THR A 275 -26.17 -23.22 -12.65
N GLY A 276 -25.53 -24.39 -12.71
CA GLY A 276 -25.76 -25.35 -13.77
C GLY A 276 -27.26 -25.58 -13.89
N VAL A 277 -27.79 -25.36 -15.07
CA VAL A 277 -29.14 -25.79 -15.47
C VAL A 277 -29.17 -27.29 -15.28
N GLN A 278 -29.69 -27.76 -14.13
CA GLN A 278 -30.05 -29.15 -13.96
C GLN A 278 -31.14 -29.41 -15.04
N GLY A 279 -30.71 -30.08 -16.09
CA GLY A 279 -31.64 -30.61 -17.07
C GLY A 279 -32.71 -31.43 -16.37
N ARG A 280 -33.92 -30.89 -16.32
CA ARG A 280 -35.10 -31.72 -16.10
C ARG A 280 -35.21 -32.62 -17.33
N THR A 281 -34.74 -33.85 -17.18
CA THR A 281 -35.23 -34.96 -18.01
C THR A 281 -36.69 -35.14 -17.64
N ALA A 282 -37.56 -34.80 -18.57
CA ALA A 282 -38.96 -35.21 -18.55
C ALA A 282 -39.00 -36.71 -18.89
N ASP A 283 -39.52 -37.49 -17.97
CA ASP A 283 -40.18 -38.79 -18.24
C ASP A 283 -41.67 -38.61 -18.08
#